data_1f1973e0472398db5364f2c20c680be8
#
_entry.id   1f1973e0472398db5364f2c20c680be8
#
_cell.length_a   1.000
_cell.length_b   1.000
_cell.length_c   1.000
_cell.angle_alpha   90.00
_cell.angle_beta   90.00
_cell.angle_gamma   90.00
#
_symmetry.space_group_name_H-M   'P 1'
#
loop_
_entity.id
_entity.type
_entity.pdbx_description
1 polymer ?
#
loop_
_entity_poly.entity_id
_entity_poly.type
_entity_poly.pdbx_seq_one_letter_code
_entity_poly.pdbx_strand_id
1 'polypeptide(L)' 'MALIRRFEPKAMERNALHDEIEATYSVFEHDGRVLLQIDSYGRADREMPGKKSQTIQLDREGARALFYIIKHEFRFDEDR' A
#
# COMPACT_ATOMS: atom_id res chain seq x y z
N MET A 1 -3.90 10.85 3.27
CA MET A 1 -2.48 10.76 3.01
C MET A 1 -1.75 10.50 4.29
N ALA A 2 -0.89 9.52 4.29
CA ALA A 2 -0.28 9.12 5.55
C ALA A 2 1.01 8.37 5.32
N LEU A 3 1.90 8.50 6.29
CA LEU A 3 3.11 7.69 6.36
C LEU A 3 2.85 6.58 7.38
N ILE A 4 2.96 5.35 6.94
CA ILE A 4 2.71 4.20 7.80
C ILE A 4 4.06 3.61 8.22
N ARG A 5 4.26 3.49 9.51
CA ARG A 5 5.50 2.97 10.06
C ARG A 5 5.31 1.63 10.76
N ARG A 6 4.10 1.32 11.19
CA ARG A 6 3.80 0.07 11.87
C ARG A 6 2.45 -0.47 11.44
N PHE A 7 2.32 -1.77 11.55
CA PHE A 7 1.07 -2.46 11.30
C PHE A 7 0.72 -3.30 12.50
N GLU A 8 -0.55 -3.32 12.85
CA GLU A 8 -1.02 -4.17 13.92
C GLU A 8 -2.14 -5.06 13.39
N PRO A 9 -2.18 -6.32 13.80
CA PRO A 9 -3.25 -7.19 13.36
C PRO A 9 -4.57 -6.77 13.97
N LYS A 10 -5.62 -6.91 13.21
CA LYS A 10 -6.96 -6.58 13.68
C LYS A 10 -7.92 -7.63 13.16
N ALA A 11 -8.64 -8.28 14.06
CA ALA A 11 -9.66 -9.22 13.66
C ALA A 11 -10.88 -8.46 13.15
N MET A 12 -11.38 -8.88 11.99
CA MET A 12 -12.53 -8.26 11.37
C MET A 12 -13.61 -9.30 11.18
N GLU A 13 -14.78 -9.03 11.71
CA GLU A 13 -15.90 -9.95 11.55
C GLU A 13 -16.53 -9.87 10.18
N ARG A 14 -16.44 -8.72 9.56
CA ARG A 14 -17.01 -8.51 8.23
C ARG A 14 -15.98 -7.88 7.33
N ASN A 15 -15.82 -8.51 6.19
CA ASN A 15 -14.94 -8.01 5.15
C ASN A 15 -15.70 -7.99 3.85
N ALA A 16 -15.41 -7.01 3.03
CA ALA A 16 -16.05 -6.87 1.74
C ALA A 16 -14.98 -6.73 0.67
N LEU A 17 -15.25 -7.31 -0.49
CA LEU A 17 -14.38 -7.14 -1.64
C LEU A 17 -14.78 -5.84 -2.34
N HIS A 18 -13.81 -4.98 -2.54
CA HIS A 18 -14.03 -3.71 -3.20
C HIS A 18 -13.77 -3.81 -4.70
N ASP A 19 -14.21 -2.79 -5.42
CA ASP A 19 -13.95 -2.72 -6.85
C ASP A 19 -12.46 -2.58 -7.13
N GLU A 20 -12.05 -3.07 -8.27
CA GLU A 20 -10.66 -2.94 -8.69
C GLU A 20 -10.36 -1.49 -9.06
N ILE A 21 -9.21 -1.03 -8.68
CA ILE A 21 -8.71 0.29 -9.07
C ILE A 21 -7.23 0.15 -9.43
N GLU A 22 -6.73 1.16 -10.10
CA GLU A 22 -5.32 1.19 -10.43
C GLU A 22 -4.54 1.91 -9.34
N ALA A 23 -3.29 1.54 -9.20
CA ALA A 23 -2.39 2.19 -8.28
C ALA A 23 -1.03 2.31 -8.94
N THR A 24 -0.30 3.32 -8.54
CA THR A 24 1.09 3.48 -8.95
C THR A 24 1.97 3.53 -7.72
N TYR A 25 3.25 3.29 -7.91
CA TYR A 25 4.19 3.45 -6.83
C TYR A 25 5.40 4.24 -7.33
N SER A 26 6.04 4.89 -6.40
CA SER A 26 7.27 5.59 -6.67
C SER A 26 8.18 5.47 -5.46
N VAL A 27 9.49 5.61 -5.71
CA VAL A 27 10.48 5.52 -4.66
C VAL A 27 11.29 6.81 -4.70
N PHE A 28 11.51 7.39 -3.54
CA PHE A 28 12.27 8.64 -3.48
C PHE A 28 13.02 8.71 -2.15
N GLU A 29 13.95 9.65 -2.07
CA GLU A 29 14.69 9.91 -0.84
C GLU A 29 14.24 11.22 -0.24
N HIS A 30 14.16 11.22 1.08
CA HIS A 30 13.86 12.42 1.84
C HIS A 30 14.69 12.40 3.11
N ASP A 31 15.56 13.39 3.28
CA ASP A 31 16.45 13.48 4.44
C ASP A 31 17.26 12.19 4.64
N GLY A 32 17.79 11.64 3.53
CA GLY A 32 18.63 10.47 3.59
C GLY A 32 17.89 9.16 3.80
N ARG A 33 16.57 9.19 3.79
CA ARG A 33 15.77 7.98 3.96
C ARG A 33 15.03 7.65 2.66
N VAL A 34 14.93 6.36 2.38
CA VAL A 34 14.19 5.89 1.22
C VAL A 34 12.74 5.71 1.61
N LEU A 35 11.84 6.23 0.80
CA LEU A 35 10.41 6.12 1.02
C LEU A 35 9.75 5.51 -0.21
N LEU A 36 8.78 4.65 0.05
CA LEU A 36 7.92 4.10 -1.00
C LEU A 36 6.58 4.81 -0.91
N GLN A 37 6.12 5.31 -2.04
CA GLN A 37 4.82 5.97 -2.10
C GLN A 37 3.89 5.18 -3.00
N ILE A 38 2.69 4.93 -2.53
CA ILE A 38 1.66 4.27 -3.30
C ILE A 38 0.51 5.24 -3.47
N ASP A 39 0.14 5.48 -4.72
CA ASP A 39 -0.98 6.36 -5.06
C ASP A 39 -2.07 5.53 -5.68
N SER A 40 -3.28 5.65 -5.16
CA SER A 40 -4.42 5.00 -5.75
C SER A 40 -5.22 6.01 -6.56
N TYR A 41 -5.92 5.51 -7.56
CA TYR A 41 -6.74 6.33 -8.44
C TYR A 41 -8.16 5.83 -8.38
N GLY A 42 -9.10 6.72 -8.65
CA GLY A 42 -10.47 6.33 -8.61
C GLY A 42 -10.84 5.46 -9.81
N ARG A 43 -12.10 5.11 -9.85
CA ARG A 43 -12.61 4.30 -10.95
C ARG A 43 -12.47 5.04 -12.27
N ALA A 44 -12.42 4.28 -13.35
CA ALA A 44 -12.24 4.85 -14.68
C ALA A 44 -13.38 5.77 -15.08
N ASP A 45 -14.55 5.60 -14.47
CA ASP A 45 -15.72 6.40 -14.81
C ASP A 45 -15.84 7.70 -14.01
N ARG A 46 -14.83 8.03 -13.23
CA ARG A 46 -14.84 9.28 -12.49
C ARG A 46 -14.64 10.47 -13.41
N GLU A 47 -15.16 11.63 -12.98
CA GLU A 47 -15.05 12.84 -13.76
C GLU A 47 -13.62 13.30 -13.98
N MET A 48 -12.73 12.95 -13.09
CA MET A 48 -11.33 13.37 -13.17
C MET A 48 -10.42 12.17 -13.17
N PRO A 49 -10.38 11.44 -14.30
CA PRO A 49 -9.49 10.29 -14.39
C PRO A 49 -8.05 10.71 -14.25
N GLY A 50 -7.25 9.90 -13.57
CA GLY A 50 -5.85 10.21 -13.34
C GLY A 50 -5.59 11.01 -12.08
N LYS A 51 -6.63 11.52 -11.44
CA LYS A 51 -6.47 12.24 -10.19
C LYS A 51 -6.31 11.25 -9.05
N LYS A 52 -5.33 11.50 -8.20
CA LYS A 52 -5.07 10.63 -7.06
C LYS A 52 -6.24 10.66 -6.09
N SER A 53 -6.65 9.50 -5.63
CA SER A 53 -7.67 9.36 -4.60
C SER A 53 -7.05 9.37 -3.22
N GLN A 54 -5.99 8.58 -3.04
CA GLN A 54 -5.30 8.48 -1.77
C GLN A 54 -3.81 8.24 -2.00
N THR A 55 -3.02 8.66 -1.04
CA THR A 55 -1.58 8.45 -1.06
C THR A 55 -1.16 7.84 0.27
N ILE A 56 -0.39 6.77 0.19
CA ILE A 56 0.17 6.11 1.35
C ILE A 56 1.68 6.03 1.17
N GLN A 57 2.42 6.38 2.20
CA GLN A 57 3.87 6.27 2.18
C GLN A 57 4.32 5.27 3.21
N LEU A 58 5.41 4.59 2.90
CA LEU A 58 6.04 3.63 3.80
C LEU A 58 7.50 3.99 3.94
N ASP A 59 7.97 4.07 5.17
CA ASP A 59 9.41 4.17 5.38
C ASP A 59 9.99 2.76 5.48
N ARG A 60 11.28 2.66 5.78
CA ARG A 60 11.94 1.36 5.83
C ARG A 60 11.25 0.39 6.80
N GLU A 61 10.88 0.89 7.97
CA GLU A 61 10.24 0.03 8.97
C GLU A 61 8.84 -0.38 8.54
N GLY A 62 8.07 0.56 8.02
CA GLY A 62 6.73 0.23 7.53
C GLY A 62 6.76 -0.73 6.36
N ALA A 63 7.69 -0.50 5.45
CA ALA A 63 7.84 -1.38 4.29
C ALA A 63 8.26 -2.79 4.71
N ARG A 64 9.18 -2.88 5.66
CA ARG A 64 9.62 -4.19 6.15
C ARG A 64 8.46 -4.94 6.81
N ALA A 65 7.69 -4.25 7.64
CA ALA A 65 6.57 -4.87 8.30
C ALA A 65 5.55 -5.40 7.29
N LEU A 66 5.22 -4.58 6.30
CA LEU A 66 4.29 -5.00 5.26
C LEU A 66 4.85 -6.15 4.44
N PHE A 67 6.13 -6.10 4.13
CA PHE A 67 6.78 -7.17 3.40
C PHE A 67 6.62 -8.52 4.10
N TYR A 68 6.86 -8.56 5.40
CA TYR A 68 6.75 -9.81 6.14
C TYR A 68 5.31 -10.28 6.29
N ILE A 69 4.37 -9.35 6.44
CA ILE A 69 2.97 -9.70 6.46
C ILE A 69 2.56 -10.36 5.14
N ILE A 70 2.92 -9.73 4.04
CA ILE A 70 2.57 -10.25 2.72
C ILE A 70 3.24 -11.59 2.47
N LYS A 71 4.53 -11.67 2.78
CA LYS A 71 5.27 -12.89 2.56
C LYS A 71 4.67 -14.06 3.33
N HIS A 72 4.30 -13.81 4.57
CA HIS A 72 3.76 -14.86 5.43
C HIS A 72 2.33 -15.23 5.04
N GLU A 73 1.47 -14.25 4.85
CA GLU A 73 0.06 -14.54 4.61
C GLU A 73 -0.18 -15.11 3.22
N PHE A 74 0.62 -14.73 2.24
CA PHE A 74 0.48 -15.22 0.87
C PHE A 74 1.45 -16.36 0.58
N ARG A 75 2.25 -16.75 1.57
CA ARG A 75 3.19 -17.87 1.45
C ARG A 75 4.18 -17.72 0.32
N PHE A 76 4.67 -16.51 0.14
CA PHE A 76 5.63 -16.25 -0.94
C PHE A 76 6.97 -16.93 -0.71
N ASP A 77 7.30 -17.27 0.52
CA ASP A 77 8.52 -18.00 0.81
C ASP A 77 8.43 -19.48 0.40
N GLU A 78 7.25 -19.97 0.07
CA GLU A 78 7.04 -21.32 -0.42
C GLU A 78 6.93 -21.38 -1.92
N ASP A 79 6.73 -20.24 -2.57
CA ASP A 79 6.59 -20.16 -4.02
C ASP A 79 7.94 -20.29 -4.69
N ARG A 80 7.95 -20.86 -5.89
CA ARG A 80 9.16 -21.07 -6.68
C ARG A 80 9.02 -20.44 -8.04
#